data_21aea99909340b0da5210186f5bfa872
#
_entry.id   21aea99909340b0da5210186f5bfa872
#
_cell.length_a   1.000
_cell.length_b   1.000
_cell.length_c   1.000
_cell.angle_alpha   90.00
_cell.angle_beta   90.00
_cell.angle_gamma   90.00
#
_symmetry.space_group_name_H-M   'P 1'
#
loop_
_entity.id
_entity.type
_entity.pdbx_description
1 polymer ?
#
loop_
_entity_poly.entity_id
_entity_poly.type
_entity_poly.pdbx_seq_one_letter_code
_entity_poly.pdbx_strand_id
1 'polypeptide(L)'
;YENHCTRCYDCDTLIHNDDSYEYEGEYYCRECYDNVCCSDSIHDYNYKPDPIFYGNGERYFGVELEIDNDGKDSEYADELLSIANSSDEHIYIKSDGSLNDGMEIVTHPMTLEYHKDFCWQDIMKKAVLLGYRSHQTSTCGLHIHVNRSGFGDTQEEQEKVISRILYFVEHHWNELLKFSRRSEYSMNRWAARYGYEHTPKAILDKAKKNSCGRYAAVNLCNYYTVEFRMFRGTLKYNTLIAALQIVNQICDAAFSMSDEEMQKLSWSEFVAGLGEPELIQYLKERNLYINETIDAEEEM
;
A
#
# COMPACT_ATOMS: atom_id res chain seq x y z
N TYR A 1 19.40 41.20 -29.16
CA TYR A 1 18.40 40.51 -28.28
C TYR A 1 17.93 39.17 -28.87
N GLU A 2 17.96 39.00 -30.20
CA GLU A 2 17.44 37.79 -30.89
C GLU A 2 18.26 36.51 -30.71
N ASN A 3 19.47 36.56 -30.19
CA ASN A 3 20.38 35.44 -30.09
C ASN A 3 20.31 34.68 -28.71
N HIS A 4 19.49 35.12 -27.77
CA HIS A 4 19.45 34.54 -26.41
C HIS A 4 18.02 34.10 -25.98
N CYS A 5 17.06 34.12 -26.91
CA CYS A 5 15.69 33.74 -26.63
C CYS A 5 15.15 32.81 -27.71
N THR A 6 14.33 31.86 -27.32
CA THR A 6 13.55 31.00 -28.19
C THR A 6 12.05 31.17 -27.88
N ARG A 7 11.18 30.63 -28.73
CA ARG A 7 9.75 30.58 -28.43
C ARG A 7 9.33 29.23 -27.97
N CYS A 8 8.43 29.23 -27.01
CA CYS A 8 7.78 27.98 -26.58
C CYS A 8 6.97 27.42 -27.74
N TYR A 9 7.18 26.17 -28.07
CA TYR A 9 6.49 25.48 -29.16
C TYR A 9 4.97 25.43 -28.98
N ASP A 10 4.52 25.30 -27.73
CA ASP A 10 3.10 25.13 -27.41
C ASP A 10 2.37 26.47 -27.19
N CYS A 11 2.89 27.37 -26.32
CA CYS A 11 2.18 28.61 -25.98
C CYS A 11 2.72 29.86 -26.66
N ASP A 12 3.72 29.77 -27.56
CA ASP A 12 4.39 30.87 -28.30
C ASP A 12 5.04 31.96 -27.39
N THR A 13 5.15 31.70 -26.09
CA THR A 13 5.82 32.63 -25.15
C THR A 13 7.32 32.71 -25.46
N LEU A 14 7.87 33.93 -25.45
CA LEU A 14 9.29 34.18 -25.66
C LEU A 14 10.04 33.80 -24.36
N ILE A 15 11.01 32.88 -24.45
CA ILE A 15 11.77 32.29 -23.34
C ILE A 15 13.24 32.60 -23.50
N HIS A 16 13.95 32.94 -22.42
CA HIS A 16 15.40 32.97 -22.45
C HIS A 16 15.96 31.57 -22.68
N ASN A 17 17.04 31.41 -23.47
CA ASN A 17 17.56 30.06 -23.76
C ASN A 17 17.97 29.29 -22.49
N ASP A 18 18.45 30.00 -21.44
CA ASP A 18 18.79 29.38 -20.18
C ASP A 18 17.58 28.88 -19.37
N ASP A 19 16.36 29.34 -19.70
CA ASP A 19 15.09 28.98 -19.08
C ASP A 19 14.22 28.13 -20.02
N SER A 20 14.78 27.70 -21.16
CA SER A 20 14.09 26.84 -22.13
C SER A 20 14.41 25.36 -21.88
N TYR A 21 13.41 24.52 -22.12
CA TYR A 21 13.49 23.07 -21.99
C TYR A 21 13.32 22.44 -23.37
N GLU A 22 14.22 21.55 -23.77
CA GLU A 22 14.17 20.83 -25.05
C GLU A 22 13.46 19.48 -24.90
N TYR A 23 12.49 19.22 -25.77
CA TYR A 23 11.83 17.92 -25.87
C TYR A 23 11.51 17.62 -27.33
N GLU A 24 11.88 16.43 -27.79
CA GLU A 24 11.71 16.01 -29.21
C GLU A 24 12.25 16.98 -30.25
N GLY A 25 13.25 17.76 -29.88
CA GLY A 25 13.88 18.75 -30.77
C GLY A 25 13.21 20.13 -30.81
N GLU A 26 12.16 20.34 -30.00
CA GLU A 26 11.43 21.62 -29.86
C GLU A 26 11.69 22.22 -28.47
N TYR A 27 11.52 23.54 -28.33
CA TYR A 27 11.77 24.29 -27.10
C TYR A 27 10.47 24.71 -26.44
N TYR A 28 10.38 24.50 -25.13
CA TYR A 28 9.19 24.78 -24.31
C TYR A 28 9.51 25.70 -23.14
N CYS A 29 8.57 26.50 -22.68
CA CYS A 29 8.63 27.10 -21.36
C CYS A 29 8.40 26.00 -20.30
N ARG A 30 8.74 26.28 -19.04
CA ARG A 30 8.64 25.29 -17.97
C ARG A 30 7.25 24.66 -17.86
N GLU A 31 6.20 25.48 -17.90
CA GLU A 31 4.82 25.03 -17.77
C GLU A 31 4.40 24.12 -18.95
N CYS A 32 4.73 24.50 -20.19
CA CYS A 32 4.44 23.68 -21.36
C CYS A 32 5.36 22.44 -21.42
N TYR A 33 6.61 22.55 -21.00
CA TYR A 33 7.51 21.41 -20.88
C TYR A 33 6.99 20.39 -19.85
N ASP A 34 6.58 20.84 -18.67
CA ASP A 34 5.97 20.00 -17.66
C ASP A 34 4.69 19.33 -18.17
N ASN A 35 3.93 19.99 -19.05
CA ASN A 35 2.74 19.43 -19.69
C ASN A 35 3.05 18.44 -20.84
N VAL A 36 4.14 18.58 -21.55
CA VAL A 36 4.50 17.78 -22.73
C VAL A 36 5.50 16.67 -22.39
N CYS A 37 6.43 16.93 -21.48
CA CYS A 37 7.39 15.93 -20.97
C CYS A 37 6.82 15.03 -19.89
N CYS A 38 5.85 15.54 -19.13
CA CYS A 38 5.04 14.67 -18.31
C CYS A 38 4.03 14.01 -19.26
N SER A 39 4.37 12.86 -19.83
CA SER A 39 3.30 11.93 -20.15
C SER A 39 2.49 11.84 -18.87
N ASP A 40 1.18 12.08 -18.93
CA ASP A 40 0.25 12.02 -17.78
C ASP A 40 0.30 10.69 -17.02
N SER A 41 1.15 9.76 -17.45
CA SER A 41 1.27 8.38 -16.98
C SER A 41 1.97 8.23 -15.64
N ILE A 42 2.94 9.10 -15.30
CA ILE A 42 3.62 9.10 -13.99
C ILE A 42 3.43 10.45 -13.33
N HIS A 43 2.49 10.50 -12.42
CA HIS A 43 2.18 11.71 -11.66
C HIS A 43 3.23 12.03 -10.59
N ASP A 44 3.25 13.28 -10.15
CA ASP A 44 4.06 13.71 -9.03
C ASP A 44 3.68 13.01 -7.72
N TYR A 45 4.61 12.95 -6.78
CA TYR A 45 4.42 12.37 -5.45
C TYR A 45 3.14 12.83 -4.73
N ASN A 46 2.77 14.12 -4.87
CA ASN A 46 1.62 14.71 -4.20
C ASN A 46 0.28 14.51 -4.95
N TYR A 47 0.29 13.86 -6.10
CA TYR A 47 -0.94 13.60 -6.86
C TYR A 47 -1.90 12.74 -6.05
N LYS A 48 -3.14 13.21 -5.94
CA LYS A 48 -4.26 12.53 -5.26
C LYS A 48 -5.54 12.86 -6.01
N PRO A 49 -5.98 12.00 -6.92
CA PRO A 49 -7.25 12.18 -7.62
C PRO A 49 -8.43 11.99 -6.68
N ASP A 50 -9.60 12.45 -7.08
CA ASP A 50 -10.82 12.09 -6.41
C ASP A 50 -11.03 10.58 -6.46
N PRO A 51 -11.37 9.93 -5.35
CA PRO A 51 -11.44 8.47 -5.29
C PRO A 51 -12.66 7.92 -6.06
N ILE A 52 -12.42 6.93 -6.91
CA ILE A 52 -13.44 6.12 -7.55
C ILE A 52 -13.55 4.80 -6.79
N PHE A 53 -14.75 4.45 -6.32
CA PHE A 53 -14.95 3.26 -5.50
C PHE A 53 -15.41 2.08 -6.34
N TYR A 54 -14.70 0.95 -6.26
CA TYR A 54 -14.99 -0.27 -7.01
C TYR A 54 -15.45 -1.41 -6.11
N GLY A 55 -16.52 -2.09 -6.56
CA GLY A 55 -17.19 -3.13 -5.78
C GLY A 55 -18.29 -2.56 -4.87
N ASN A 56 -19.03 -3.46 -4.24
CA ASN A 56 -20.14 -3.12 -3.35
C ASN A 56 -19.81 -3.57 -1.92
N GLY A 57 -19.71 -2.63 -1.00
CA GLY A 57 -19.39 -2.91 0.40
C GLY A 57 -19.21 -1.64 1.21
N GLU A 58 -18.91 -1.80 2.49
CA GLU A 58 -18.62 -0.68 3.40
C GLU A 58 -17.11 -0.50 3.62
N ARG A 59 -16.35 -1.58 3.45
CA ARG A 59 -14.89 -1.57 3.60
C ARG A 59 -14.20 -1.63 2.24
N TYR A 60 -13.35 -0.65 2.01
CA TYR A 60 -12.57 -0.50 0.80
C TYR A 60 -11.08 -0.45 1.13
N PHE A 61 -10.28 -1.02 0.22
CA PHE A 61 -8.83 -1.06 0.33
C PHE A 61 -8.21 -0.28 -0.83
N GLY A 62 -7.29 0.63 -0.51
CA GLY A 62 -6.36 1.23 -1.46
C GLY A 62 -5.03 0.51 -1.36
N VAL A 63 -4.38 0.26 -2.47
CA VAL A 63 -3.05 -0.36 -2.53
C VAL A 63 -2.05 0.63 -3.11
N GLU A 64 -0.93 0.81 -2.43
CA GLU A 64 0.29 1.43 -2.95
C GLU A 64 1.34 0.33 -3.09
N LEU A 65 1.69 0.00 -4.33
CA LEU A 65 2.68 -1.03 -4.66
C LEU A 65 3.91 -0.40 -5.30
N GLU A 66 5.01 -0.40 -4.58
CA GLU A 66 6.28 0.13 -5.06
C GLU A 66 7.02 -0.91 -5.91
N ILE A 67 7.49 -0.46 -7.08
CA ILE A 67 8.35 -1.22 -8.00
C ILE A 67 9.60 -0.41 -8.35
N ASP A 68 10.76 -1.06 -8.48
CA ASP A 68 12.06 -0.43 -8.58
C ASP A 68 12.95 -1.20 -9.59
N ASN A 69 14.11 -0.67 -9.94
CA ASN A 69 15.17 -1.27 -10.78
C ASN A 69 15.09 -1.02 -12.30
N ASP A 70 14.07 -0.38 -12.83
CA ASP A 70 13.96 -0.20 -14.29
C ASP A 70 13.44 1.19 -14.71
N GLY A 71 13.69 2.17 -13.87
CA GLY A 71 13.47 3.58 -14.16
C GLY A 71 12.06 4.09 -13.88
N LYS A 72 11.93 5.41 -14.06
CA LYS A 72 10.66 6.13 -14.19
C LYS A 72 10.37 6.27 -15.68
N ASP A 73 10.00 5.18 -16.31
CA ASP A 73 9.77 5.12 -17.74
C ASP A 73 8.27 5.28 -18.03
N SER A 74 7.93 6.33 -18.77
CA SER A 74 6.55 6.65 -19.12
C SER A 74 5.92 5.63 -20.07
N GLU A 75 6.70 5.05 -20.99
CA GLU A 75 6.19 4.01 -21.89
C GLU A 75 5.82 2.75 -21.10
N TYR A 76 6.65 2.40 -20.12
CA TYR A 76 6.37 1.27 -19.22
C TYR A 76 5.18 1.54 -18.30
N ALA A 77 5.04 2.77 -17.83
CA ALA A 77 3.86 3.18 -17.08
C ALA A 77 2.59 3.07 -17.95
N ASP A 78 2.62 3.55 -19.19
CA ASP A 78 1.52 3.43 -20.15
C ASP A 78 1.11 1.97 -20.40
N GLU A 79 2.09 1.08 -20.53
CA GLU A 79 1.82 -0.34 -20.71
C GLU A 79 1.11 -0.96 -19.48
N LEU A 80 1.50 -0.58 -18.26
CA LEU A 80 0.84 -1.03 -17.03
C LEU A 80 -0.57 -0.43 -16.89
N LEU A 81 -0.72 0.86 -17.18
CA LEU A 81 -2.00 1.56 -17.17
C LEU A 81 -2.97 0.97 -18.20
N SER A 82 -2.50 0.63 -19.40
CA SER A 82 -3.34 0.05 -20.46
C SER A 82 -3.94 -1.31 -20.07
N ILE A 83 -3.23 -2.09 -19.26
CA ILE A 83 -3.71 -3.36 -18.73
C ILE A 83 -4.78 -3.11 -17.66
N ALA A 84 -4.47 -2.22 -16.73
CA ALA A 84 -5.30 -1.98 -15.55
C ALA A 84 -6.56 -1.16 -15.85
N ASN A 85 -6.44 -0.17 -16.72
CA ASN A 85 -7.46 0.86 -17.00
C ASN A 85 -8.17 0.62 -18.35
N SER A 86 -8.28 -0.62 -18.80
CA SER A 86 -8.87 -0.96 -20.09
C SER A 86 -10.35 -0.55 -20.24
N SER A 87 -11.09 -0.41 -19.14
CA SER A 87 -12.49 0.02 -19.12
C SER A 87 -12.70 1.29 -18.32
N ASP A 88 -12.05 1.39 -17.16
CA ASP A 88 -12.19 2.47 -16.19
C ASP A 88 -10.83 2.76 -15.55
N GLU A 89 -10.68 3.92 -14.89
CA GLU A 89 -9.46 4.30 -14.18
C GLU A 89 -9.36 3.58 -12.83
N HIS A 90 -8.76 2.39 -12.83
CA HIS A 90 -8.59 1.60 -11.61
C HIS A 90 -7.32 1.94 -10.83
N ILE A 91 -6.28 2.34 -11.54
CA ILE A 91 -4.98 2.68 -10.96
C ILE A 91 -4.44 3.98 -11.57
N TYR A 92 -3.52 4.57 -10.86
CA TYR A 92 -2.63 5.62 -11.37
C TYR A 92 -1.20 5.33 -10.89
N ILE A 93 -0.22 5.92 -11.55
CA ILE A 93 1.19 5.73 -11.23
C ILE A 93 1.79 7.05 -10.76
N LYS A 94 2.60 6.98 -9.71
CA LYS A 94 3.29 8.14 -9.14
C LYS A 94 4.79 7.92 -9.03
N SER A 95 5.50 9.04 -8.97
CA SER A 95 6.88 9.06 -8.54
C SER A 95 6.97 8.96 -7.00
N ASP A 96 7.87 8.14 -6.47
CA ASP A 96 8.25 8.13 -5.06
C ASP A 96 9.75 8.34 -4.90
N GLY A 97 10.12 9.35 -4.10
CA GLY A 97 11.52 9.71 -3.83
C GLY A 97 12.28 8.72 -2.94
N SER A 98 11.60 7.73 -2.35
CA SER A 98 12.24 6.67 -1.56
C SER A 98 12.79 5.53 -2.43
N LEU A 99 12.33 5.43 -3.67
CA LEU A 99 12.80 4.47 -4.66
C LEU A 99 14.12 4.92 -5.27
N ASN A 100 14.97 3.97 -5.67
CA ASN A 100 16.23 4.31 -6.34
C ASN A 100 16.00 4.67 -7.81
N ASP A 101 15.22 3.85 -8.50
CA ASP A 101 14.94 3.98 -9.92
C ASP A 101 13.63 3.24 -10.25
N GLY A 102 12.51 3.81 -9.82
CA GLY A 102 11.23 3.14 -9.89
C GLY A 102 10.03 4.06 -9.71
N MET A 103 8.86 3.46 -9.60
CA MET A 103 7.56 4.13 -9.49
C MET A 103 6.61 3.38 -8.56
N GLU A 104 5.55 4.04 -8.19
CA GLU A 104 4.51 3.52 -7.30
C GLU A 104 3.20 3.34 -8.06
N ILE A 105 2.66 2.12 -8.04
CA ILE A 105 1.34 1.78 -8.58
C ILE A 105 0.33 1.97 -7.47
N VAL A 106 -0.64 2.89 -7.66
CA VAL A 106 -1.66 3.21 -6.67
C VAL A 106 -3.03 2.86 -7.21
N THR A 107 -3.84 2.14 -6.42
CA THR A 107 -5.22 1.85 -6.81
C THR A 107 -6.20 2.89 -6.28
N HIS A 108 -7.27 3.11 -7.00
CA HIS A 108 -8.51 3.60 -6.43
C HIS A 108 -9.05 2.61 -5.37
N PRO A 109 -9.90 3.05 -4.42
CA PRO A 109 -10.44 2.18 -3.38
C PRO A 109 -11.28 1.04 -3.97
N MET A 110 -10.95 -0.20 -3.61
CA MET A 110 -11.63 -1.42 -4.08
C MET A 110 -12.04 -2.27 -2.89
N THR A 111 -13.17 -2.98 -2.98
CA THR A 111 -13.49 -4.04 -2.01
C THR A 111 -12.50 -5.20 -2.13
N LEU A 112 -12.39 -6.04 -1.09
CA LEU A 112 -11.51 -7.21 -1.13
C LEU A 112 -11.85 -8.15 -2.30
N GLU A 113 -13.14 -8.38 -2.55
CA GLU A 113 -13.58 -9.22 -3.66
C GLU A 113 -13.19 -8.62 -5.01
N TYR A 114 -13.34 -7.29 -5.16
CA TYR A 114 -12.92 -6.62 -6.39
C TYR A 114 -11.41 -6.75 -6.61
N HIS A 115 -10.59 -6.61 -5.57
CA HIS A 115 -9.14 -6.85 -5.66
C HIS A 115 -8.78 -8.29 -6.10
N LYS A 116 -9.57 -9.30 -5.70
CA LYS A 116 -9.36 -10.68 -6.12
C LYS A 116 -9.64 -10.90 -7.61
N ASP A 117 -10.65 -10.20 -8.12
CA ASP A 117 -11.06 -10.28 -9.54
C ASP A 117 -10.26 -9.33 -10.45
N PHE A 118 -9.60 -8.33 -9.87
CA PHE A 118 -8.82 -7.33 -10.60
C PHE A 118 -7.57 -7.94 -11.25
N CYS A 119 -7.15 -7.37 -12.38
CA CYS A 119 -6.08 -7.89 -13.25
C CYS A 119 -4.65 -7.82 -12.66
N TRP A 120 -4.49 -7.90 -11.35
CA TRP A 120 -3.19 -7.86 -10.67
C TRP A 120 -2.16 -8.82 -11.25
N GLN A 121 -2.58 -10.04 -11.64
CA GLN A 121 -1.64 -11.03 -12.19
C GLN A 121 -0.99 -10.54 -13.48
N ASP A 122 -1.74 -9.87 -14.34
CA ASP A 122 -1.24 -9.40 -15.63
C ASP A 122 -0.39 -8.16 -15.47
N ILE A 123 -0.79 -7.22 -14.59
CA ILE A 123 0.03 -6.06 -14.20
C ILE A 123 1.38 -6.53 -13.64
N MET A 124 1.39 -7.47 -12.69
CA MET A 124 2.61 -7.97 -12.05
C MET A 124 3.51 -8.73 -13.03
N LYS A 125 2.93 -9.57 -13.91
CA LYS A 125 3.68 -10.26 -14.97
C LYS A 125 4.32 -9.25 -15.92
N LYS A 126 3.56 -8.22 -16.31
CA LYS A 126 4.07 -7.16 -17.18
C LYS A 126 5.21 -6.40 -16.53
N ALA A 127 5.06 -5.96 -15.29
CA ALA A 127 6.11 -5.28 -14.53
C ALA A 127 7.40 -6.13 -14.46
N VAL A 128 7.27 -7.46 -14.22
CA VAL A 128 8.44 -8.37 -14.22
C VAL A 128 9.07 -8.48 -15.60
N LEU A 129 8.28 -8.54 -16.68
CA LEU A 129 8.79 -8.59 -18.07
C LEU A 129 9.52 -7.31 -18.46
N LEU A 130 9.06 -6.15 -17.98
CA LEU A 130 9.69 -4.86 -18.15
C LEU A 130 10.97 -4.69 -17.30
N GLY A 131 11.34 -5.65 -16.46
CA GLY A 131 12.56 -5.59 -15.65
C GLY A 131 12.36 -5.22 -14.19
N TYR A 132 11.20 -4.66 -13.82
CA TYR A 132 10.93 -4.21 -12.45
C TYR A 132 11.04 -5.32 -11.41
N ARG A 133 11.44 -4.91 -10.22
CA ARG A 133 11.50 -5.75 -9.01
C ARG A 133 10.76 -5.03 -7.88
N SER A 134 10.34 -5.77 -6.87
CA SER A 134 9.72 -5.23 -5.67
C SER A 134 10.32 -5.90 -4.43
N HIS A 135 10.01 -7.18 -4.15
CA HIS A 135 10.51 -7.88 -2.96
C HIS A 135 12.04 -8.09 -2.89
N GLN A 136 12.74 -7.95 -4.02
CA GLN A 136 14.20 -8.12 -4.10
C GLN A 136 14.97 -6.81 -3.90
N THR A 137 14.26 -5.69 -3.79
CA THR A 137 14.84 -4.38 -3.51
C THR A 137 14.93 -4.12 -2.00
N SER A 138 15.73 -3.14 -1.61
CA SER A 138 15.77 -2.64 -0.22
C SER A 138 14.79 -1.48 0.02
N THR A 139 14.18 -0.96 -1.03
CA THR A 139 13.36 0.24 -1.07
C THR A 139 11.87 -0.06 -1.02
N CYS A 140 11.41 -1.03 -1.82
CA CYS A 140 10.00 -1.25 -2.08
C CYS A 140 9.20 -1.79 -0.89
N GLY A 141 8.04 -1.17 -0.66
CA GLY A 141 6.98 -1.59 0.23
C GLY A 141 5.69 -1.96 -0.52
N LEU A 142 4.77 -2.49 0.24
CA LEU A 142 3.37 -2.63 -0.10
C LEU A 142 2.59 -1.98 1.04
N HIS A 143 1.83 -0.93 0.72
CA HIS A 143 1.01 -0.23 1.68
C HIS A 143 -0.47 -0.52 1.38
N ILE A 144 -1.25 -0.74 2.43
CA ILE A 144 -2.68 -1.03 2.30
C ILE A 144 -3.45 -0.03 3.14
N HIS A 145 -4.28 0.77 2.49
CA HIS A 145 -5.17 1.73 3.10
C HIS A 145 -6.54 1.11 3.32
N VAL A 146 -7.15 1.35 4.47
CA VAL A 146 -8.53 0.95 4.75
C VAL A 146 -9.32 2.20 5.12
N ASN A 147 -10.49 2.41 4.52
CA ASN A 147 -11.33 3.57 4.81
C ASN A 147 -11.83 3.57 6.27
N ARG A 148 -11.71 4.70 6.94
CA ARG A 148 -12.16 4.85 8.34
C ARG A 148 -13.67 4.72 8.50
N SER A 149 -14.44 5.15 7.49
CA SER A 149 -15.91 5.01 7.47
C SER A 149 -16.38 3.55 7.51
N GLY A 150 -15.54 2.59 7.10
CA GLY A 150 -15.81 1.16 7.27
C GLY A 150 -15.68 0.66 8.72
N PHE A 151 -15.30 1.51 9.67
CA PHE A 151 -15.17 1.19 11.10
C PHE A 151 -16.29 1.79 11.97
N GLY A 152 -17.18 2.59 11.39
CA GLY A 152 -18.30 3.23 12.08
C GLY A 152 -18.60 4.62 11.54
N ASP A 153 -19.79 5.12 11.89
CA ASP A 153 -20.28 6.42 11.42
C ASP A 153 -19.70 7.60 12.20
N THR A 154 -19.30 7.34 13.45
CA THR A 154 -18.75 8.37 14.35
C THR A 154 -17.25 8.19 14.57
N GLN A 155 -16.57 9.28 14.87
CA GLN A 155 -15.15 9.23 15.23
C GLN A 155 -14.89 8.31 16.44
N GLU A 156 -15.80 8.27 17.42
CA GLU A 156 -15.67 7.43 18.61
C GLU A 156 -15.71 5.94 18.25
N GLU A 157 -16.64 5.54 17.39
CA GLU A 157 -16.75 4.15 16.88
C GLU A 157 -15.49 3.77 16.10
N GLN A 158 -15.05 4.64 15.17
CA GLN A 158 -13.83 4.43 14.40
C GLN A 158 -12.61 4.28 15.30
N GLU A 159 -12.43 5.16 16.27
CA GLU A 159 -11.30 5.12 17.21
C GLU A 159 -11.31 3.85 18.06
N LYS A 160 -12.48 3.34 18.43
CA LYS A 160 -12.63 2.08 19.17
C LYS A 160 -12.12 0.90 18.35
N VAL A 161 -12.52 0.80 17.08
CA VAL A 161 -12.04 -0.25 16.17
C VAL A 161 -10.53 -0.08 15.90
N ILE A 162 -10.08 1.14 15.59
CA ILE A 162 -8.66 1.44 15.35
C ILE A 162 -7.81 1.07 16.57
N SER A 163 -8.27 1.33 17.79
CA SER A 163 -7.54 0.97 19.01
C SER A 163 -7.29 -0.54 19.10
N ARG A 164 -8.26 -1.37 18.71
CA ARG A 164 -8.15 -2.82 18.67
C ARG A 164 -7.26 -3.31 17.55
N ILE A 165 -7.30 -2.66 16.36
CA ILE A 165 -6.34 -2.93 15.27
C ILE A 165 -4.91 -2.70 15.77
N LEU A 166 -4.64 -1.56 16.39
CA LEU A 166 -3.32 -1.25 16.94
C LEU A 166 -2.91 -2.27 18.01
N TYR A 167 -3.85 -2.64 18.89
CA TYR A 167 -3.59 -3.64 19.93
C TYR A 167 -3.22 -4.99 19.32
N PHE A 168 -3.99 -5.47 18.35
CA PHE A 168 -3.71 -6.72 17.64
C PHE A 168 -2.31 -6.70 17.02
N VAL A 169 -1.96 -5.63 16.30
CA VAL A 169 -0.66 -5.51 15.63
C VAL A 169 0.49 -5.50 16.64
N GLU A 170 0.34 -4.80 17.76
CA GLU A 170 1.38 -4.75 18.79
C GLU A 170 1.48 -6.05 19.60
N HIS A 171 0.36 -6.72 19.86
CA HIS A 171 0.30 -7.98 20.60
C HIS A 171 0.91 -9.14 19.79
N HIS A 172 0.63 -9.19 18.48
CA HIS A 172 1.11 -10.22 17.55
C HIS A 172 2.26 -9.73 16.68
N TRP A 173 3.09 -8.83 17.21
CA TRP A 173 4.17 -8.21 16.45
C TRP A 173 5.15 -9.21 15.82
N ASN A 174 5.54 -10.24 16.54
CA ASN A 174 6.50 -11.23 16.04
C ASN A 174 5.97 -12.02 14.85
N GLU A 175 4.71 -12.43 14.93
CA GLU A 175 4.02 -13.14 13.85
C GLU A 175 3.86 -12.24 12.63
N LEU A 176 3.43 -10.99 12.83
CA LEU A 176 3.26 -10.02 11.76
C LEU A 176 4.59 -9.56 11.16
N LEU A 177 5.65 -9.43 11.93
CA LEU A 177 7.00 -9.20 11.40
C LEU A 177 7.42 -10.34 10.47
N LYS A 178 7.21 -11.59 10.89
CA LYS A 178 7.51 -12.77 10.07
C LYS A 178 6.63 -12.83 8.82
N PHE A 179 5.34 -12.48 8.95
CA PHE A 179 4.40 -12.37 7.84
C PHE A 179 4.84 -11.32 6.83
N SER A 180 5.26 -10.15 7.29
CA SER A 180 5.64 -9.00 6.47
C SER A 180 6.84 -9.23 5.56
N ARG A 181 7.73 -10.17 5.93
CA ARG A 181 9.02 -10.45 5.28
C ARG A 181 10.02 -9.29 5.32
N ARG A 182 9.77 -8.27 6.11
CA ARG A 182 10.75 -7.20 6.38
C ARG A 182 11.69 -7.61 7.51
N SER A 183 12.90 -7.07 7.51
CA SER A 183 13.79 -7.15 8.66
C SER A 183 13.36 -6.17 9.74
N GLU A 184 13.72 -6.43 11.00
CA GLU A 184 13.50 -5.46 12.09
C GLU A 184 14.12 -4.09 11.80
N TYR A 185 15.28 -4.05 11.17
CA TYR A 185 15.93 -2.82 10.76
C TYR A 185 15.06 -2.01 9.78
N SER A 186 14.50 -2.68 8.77
CA SER A 186 13.61 -2.04 7.79
C SER A 186 12.30 -1.60 8.44
N MET A 187 11.73 -2.41 9.35
CA MET A 187 10.54 -2.04 10.10
C MET A 187 10.77 -0.79 10.96
N ASN A 188 11.84 -0.77 11.76
CA ASN A 188 12.16 0.37 12.62
C ASN A 188 12.38 1.68 11.83
N ARG A 189 12.81 1.59 10.58
CA ARG A 189 13.05 2.76 9.72
C ARG A 189 11.78 3.26 9.03
N TRP A 190 10.93 2.37 8.51
CA TRP A 190 9.86 2.71 7.58
C TRP A 190 8.45 2.37 8.05
N ALA A 191 8.34 1.53 9.08
CA ALA A 191 7.09 1.01 9.61
C ALA A 191 7.24 0.67 11.10
N ALA A 192 7.70 1.65 11.90
CA ALA A 192 7.99 1.45 13.31
C ALA A 192 6.72 1.10 14.11
N ARG A 193 6.89 0.23 15.12
CA ARG A 193 5.83 -0.05 16.07
C ARG A 193 5.65 1.09 17.07
N TYR A 194 4.42 1.22 17.59
CA TYR A 194 4.16 2.14 18.71
C TYR A 194 4.67 1.59 20.04
N GLY A 195 4.80 0.28 20.14
CA GLY A 195 5.14 -0.45 21.34
C GLY A 195 3.90 -0.87 22.13
N TYR A 196 3.96 -2.09 22.65
CA TYR A 196 2.85 -2.74 23.35
C TYR A 196 2.39 -1.95 24.58
N GLU A 197 1.10 -1.94 24.81
CA GLU A 197 0.41 -1.47 26.00
C GLU A 197 -0.66 -2.48 26.42
N HIS A 198 -1.11 -2.45 27.68
CA HIS A 198 -2.01 -3.47 28.22
C HIS A 198 -3.46 -3.36 27.74
N THR A 199 -3.86 -2.24 27.14
CA THR A 199 -5.22 -2.04 26.65
C THR A 199 -5.24 -1.39 25.27
N PRO A 200 -6.27 -1.67 24.43
CA PRO A 200 -6.42 -1.03 23.12
C PRO A 200 -6.39 0.50 23.19
N LYS A 201 -7.10 1.08 24.19
CA LYS A 201 -7.13 2.52 24.38
C LYS A 201 -5.73 3.10 24.68
N ALA A 202 -4.95 2.44 25.52
CA ALA A 202 -3.61 2.93 25.88
C ALA A 202 -2.67 2.98 24.66
N ILE A 203 -2.77 1.99 23.77
CA ILE A 203 -2.00 1.99 22.50
C ILE A 203 -2.46 3.14 21.60
N LEU A 204 -3.76 3.37 21.45
CA LEU A 204 -4.27 4.48 20.66
C LEU A 204 -3.81 5.84 21.21
N ASP A 205 -3.89 6.03 22.53
CA ASP A 205 -3.42 7.26 23.19
C ASP A 205 -1.91 7.48 22.99
N LYS A 206 -1.15 6.41 22.96
CA LYS A 206 0.29 6.43 22.65
C LYS A 206 0.54 6.76 21.18
N ALA A 207 -0.19 6.11 20.26
CA ALA A 207 -0.09 6.36 18.83
C ALA A 207 -0.41 7.81 18.46
N LYS A 208 -1.45 8.42 19.08
CA LYS A 208 -1.81 9.84 18.91
C LYS A 208 -0.72 10.81 19.38
N LYS A 209 0.13 10.40 20.29
CA LYS A 209 1.24 11.21 20.84
C LYS A 209 2.58 10.93 20.16
N ASN A 210 2.63 9.94 19.28
CA ASN A 210 3.88 9.46 18.71
C ASN A 210 4.45 10.47 17.69
N SER A 211 5.77 10.66 17.75
CA SER A 211 6.52 11.54 16.85
C SER A 211 6.98 10.85 15.55
N CYS A 212 6.70 9.55 15.37
CA CYS A 212 7.13 8.80 14.17
C CYS A 212 6.44 9.27 12.88
N GLY A 213 5.41 10.13 12.99
CA GLY A 213 4.67 10.61 11.83
C GLY A 213 4.11 9.44 11.01
N ARG A 214 4.23 9.51 9.69
CA ARG A 214 3.71 8.48 8.77
C ARG A 214 4.50 7.15 8.79
N TYR A 215 5.65 7.07 9.42
CA TYR A 215 6.52 5.88 9.41
C TYR A 215 6.17 4.85 10.49
N ALA A 216 4.91 4.75 10.87
CA ALA A 216 4.40 3.72 11.75
C ALA A 216 3.88 2.49 10.96
N ALA A 217 3.94 1.30 11.57
CA ALA A 217 3.45 0.05 10.98
C ALA A 217 1.96 0.13 10.60
N VAL A 218 1.19 0.81 11.46
CA VAL A 218 -0.19 1.23 11.19
C VAL A 218 -0.22 2.75 11.30
N ASN A 219 -0.19 3.44 10.17
CA ASN A 219 -0.14 4.90 10.11
C ASN A 219 -1.54 5.49 10.26
N LEU A 220 -1.68 6.43 11.20
CA LEU A 220 -2.93 7.14 11.50
C LEU A 220 -2.95 8.60 10.99
N CYS A 221 -1.92 9.05 10.28
CA CYS A 221 -1.82 10.46 9.82
C CYS A 221 -2.81 10.78 8.70
N ASN A 222 -3.31 9.78 7.97
CA ASN A 222 -4.29 9.97 6.92
C ASN A 222 -5.68 10.25 7.51
N TYR A 223 -6.36 11.28 7.00
CA TYR A 223 -7.66 11.69 7.52
C TYR A 223 -8.77 10.66 7.22
N TYR A 224 -8.80 10.13 6.00
CA TYR A 224 -9.85 9.23 5.53
C TYR A 224 -9.53 7.74 5.68
N THR A 225 -8.26 7.39 5.90
CA THR A 225 -7.83 6.00 5.92
C THR A 225 -6.94 5.68 7.13
N VAL A 226 -6.87 4.39 7.46
CA VAL A 226 -5.81 3.77 8.25
C VAL A 226 -4.91 3.03 7.28
N GLU A 227 -3.60 3.23 7.36
CA GLU A 227 -2.64 2.68 6.41
C GLU A 227 -1.74 1.64 7.09
N PHE A 228 -1.72 0.43 6.57
CA PHE A 228 -0.81 -0.64 6.97
C PHE A 228 0.45 -0.59 6.09
N ARG A 229 1.59 -0.18 6.67
CA ARG A 229 2.87 0.02 5.97
C ARG A 229 3.87 -1.10 6.17
N MET A 230 3.50 -2.13 6.89
CA MET A 230 4.43 -3.15 7.36
C MET A 230 4.87 -4.17 6.31
N PHE A 231 4.18 -4.28 5.18
CA PHE A 231 4.44 -5.33 4.22
C PHE A 231 5.61 -4.98 3.28
N ARG A 232 6.42 -6.00 2.95
CA ARG A 232 7.42 -5.90 1.91
C ARG A 232 6.75 -5.87 0.54
N GLY A 233 7.27 -5.08 -0.38
CA GLY A 233 6.78 -5.05 -1.76
C GLY A 233 6.79 -6.42 -2.43
N THR A 234 5.91 -6.65 -3.39
CA THR A 234 5.76 -7.95 -4.06
C THR A 234 5.20 -7.80 -5.47
N LEU A 235 5.71 -8.61 -6.39
CA LEU A 235 5.13 -8.85 -7.71
C LEU A 235 4.58 -10.29 -7.82
N LYS A 236 4.09 -10.83 -6.69
CA LYS A 236 3.44 -12.14 -6.62
C LYS A 236 2.00 -11.95 -6.17
N TYR A 237 1.03 -12.23 -7.04
CA TYR A 237 -0.40 -12.09 -6.80
C TYR A 237 -0.86 -12.68 -5.46
N ASN A 238 -0.58 -13.96 -5.21
CA ASN A 238 -1.01 -14.61 -3.96
C ASN A 238 -0.45 -13.94 -2.69
N THR A 239 0.72 -13.30 -2.78
CA THR A 239 1.29 -12.56 -1.65
C THR A 239 0.57 -11.24 -1.40
N LEU A 240 0.20 -10.53 -2.48
CA LEU A 240 -0.59 -9.30 -2.37
C LEU A 240 -1.99 -9.60 -1.83
N ILE A 241 -2.67 -10.61 -2.38
CA ILE A 241 -4.00 -10.99 -1.90
C ILE A 241 -3.95 -11.46 -0.45
N ALA A 242 -2.96 -12.26 -0.05
CA ALA A 242 -2.78 -12.66 1.34
C ALA A 242 -2.55 -11.47 2.28
N ALA A 243 -1.84 -10.41 1.82
CA ALA A 243 -1.67 -9.19 2.59
C ALA A 243 -2.98 -8.39 2.73
N LEU A 244 -3.80 -8.31 1.68
CA LEU A 244 -5.14 -7.72 1.76
C LEU A 244 -6.06 -8.52 2.70
N GLN A 245 -6.04 -9.83 2.57
CA GLN A 245 -6.87 -10.73 3.39
C GLN A 245 -6.50 -10.66 4.88
N ILE A 246 -5.21 -10.64 5.26
CA ILE A 246 -4.85 -10.51 6.67
C ILE A 246 -5.25 -9.14 7.24
N VAL A 247 -5.12 -8.06 6.48
CA VAL A 247 -5.60 -6.74 6.90
C VAL A 247 -7.12 -6.77 7.09
N ASN A 248 -7.87 -7.37 6.16
CA ASN A 248 -9.32 -7.53 6.31
C ASN A 248 -9.69 -8.32 7.57
N GLN A 249 -9.04 -9.46 7.83
CA GLN A 249 -9.29 -10.29 9.00
C GLN A 249 -8.95 -9.61 10.33
N ILE A 250 -7.88 -8.81 10.36
CA ILE A 250 -7.55 -7.96 11.52
C ILE A 250 -8.66 -6.92 11.75
N CYS A 251 -9.15 -6.29 10.68
CA CYS A 251 -10.26 -5.34 10.76
C CYS A 251 -11.57 -6.01 11.21
N ASP A 252 -11.88 -7.21 10.74
CA ASP A 252 -13.07 -7.99 11.14
C ASP A 252 -13.02 -8.37 12.61
N ALA A 253 -11.88 -8.87 13.09
CA ALA A 253 -11.66 -9.17 14.50
C ALA A 253 -11.81 -7.90 15.37
N ALA A 254 -11.19 -6.80 14.95
CA ALA A 254 -11.26 -5.53 15.68
C ALA A 254 -12.67 -4.93 15.73
N PHE A 255 -13.47 -5.15 14.68
CA PHE A 255 -14.85 -4.66 14.59
C PHE A 255 -15.79 -5.50 15.45
N SER A 256 -15.66 -6.83 15.40
CA SER A 256 -16.62 -7.77 16.00
C SER A 256 -16.34 -8.08 17.48
N MET A 257 -15.08 -8.04 17.92
CA MET A 257 -14.68 -8.41 19.27
C MET A 257 -14.76 -7.24 20.26
N SER A 258 -14.97 -7.53 21.53
CA SER A 258 -14.77 -6.58 22.64
C SER A 258 -13.27 -6.39 22.94
N ASP A 259 -12.94 -5.39 23.77
CA ASP A 259 -11.55 -5.15 24.20
C ASP A 259 -10.99 -6.35 24.99
N GLU A 260 -11.82 -6.99 25.82
CA GLU A 260 -11.45 -8.15 26.62
C GLU A 260 -11.22 -9.41 25.76
N GLU A 261 -12.02 -9.60 24.72
CA GLU A 261 -11.84 -10.69 23.75
C GLU A 261 -10.56 -10.47 22.93
N MET A 262 -10.34 -9.25 22.45
CA MET A 262 -9.13 -8.88 21.71
C MET A 262 -7.86 -9.08 22.55
N GLN A 263 -7.90 -8.79 23.86
CA GLN A 263 -6.76 -8.98 24.75
C GLN A 263 -6.43 -10.46 25.00
N LYS A 264 -7.39 -11.36 24.85
CA LYS A 264 -7.23 -12.79 25.06
C LYS A 264 -6.96 -13.56 23.77
N LEU A 265 -7.21 -12.94 22.62
CA LEU A 265 -7.07 -13.59 21.32
C LEU A 265 -5.61 -14.00 21.08
N SER A 266 -5.35 -15.28 21.05
CA SER A 266 -4.05 -15.82 20.66
C SER A 266 -3.90 -15.86 19.13
N TRP A 267 -2.66 -15.90 18.64
CA TRP A 267 -2.39 -16.06 17.22
C TRP A 267 -3.01 -17.36 16.65
N SER A 268 -2.91 -18.45 17.37
CA SER A 268 -3.46 -19.75 16.97
C SER A 268 -4.98 -19.71 16.85
N GLU A 269 -5.68 -19.07 17.78
CA GLU A 269 -7.14 -18.88 17.68
C GLU A 269 -7.51 -17.99 16.50
N PHE A 270 -6.76 -16.91 16.28
CA PHE A 270 -6.97 -16.04 15.12
C PHE A 270 -6.84 -16.79 13.80
N VAL A 271 -5.75 -17.55 13.61
CA VAL A 271 -5.52 -18.27 12.34
C VAL A 271 -6.44 -19.48 12.18
N ALA A 272 -6.94 -20.08 13.25
CA ALA A 272 -7.90 -21.18 13.21
C ALA A 272 -9.26 -20.76 12.63
N GLY A 273 -9.63 -19.49 12.75
CA GLY A 273 -10.85 -18.90 12.22
C GLY A 273 -10.80 -18.49 10.74
N LEU A 274 -9.65 -18.59 10.09
CA LEU A 274 -9.47 -18.12 8.72
C LEU A 274 -10.08 -19.08 7.68
N GLY A 275 -10.70 -18.52 6.65
CA GLY A 275 -11.27 -19.26 5.52
C GLY A 275 -10.64 -18.98 4.16
N GLU A 276 -9.77 -17.97 4.04
CA GLU A 276 -9.21 -17.51 2.78
C GLU A 276 -8.03 -18.40 2.31
N PRO A 277 -8.17 -19.05 1.13
CA PRO A 277 -7.16 -20.01 0.68
C PRO A 277 -5.77 -19.42 0.48
N GLU A 278 -5.68 -18.20 -0.09
CA GLU A 278 -4.40 -17.53 -0.37
C GLU A 278 -3.69 -17.15 0.93
N LEU A 279 -4.44 -16.65 1.91
CA LEU A 279 -3.92 -16.31 3.23
C LEU A 279 -3.43 -17.56 3.98
N ILE A 280 -4.25 -18.62 4.03
CA ILE A 280 -3.89 -19.89 4.67
C ILE A 280 -2.63 -20.47 4.02
N GLN A 281 -2.56 -20.51 2.69
CA GLN A 281 -1.38 -20.98 1.97
C GLN A 281 -0.14 -20.14 2.32
N TYR A 282 -0.27 -18.82 2.34
CA TYR A 282 0.83 -17.93 2.69
C TYR A 282 1.30 -18.12 4.14
N LEU A 283 0.37 -18.26 5.08
CA LEU A 283 0.69 -18.53 6.49
C LEU A 283 1.42 -19.88 6.66
N LYS A 284 1.02 -20.93 5.93
CA LYS A 284 1.73 -22.22 5.90
C LYS A 284 3.15 -22.07 5.36
N GLU A 285 3.36 -21.36 4.26
CA GLU A 285 4.67 -21.07 3.68
C GLU A 285 5.58 -20.30 4.67
N ARG A 286 5.01 -19.58 5.63
CA ARG A 286 5.71 -18.80 6.65
C ARG A 286 5.87 -19.53 7.98
N ASN A 287 5.34 -20.77 8.13
CA ASN A 287 5.23 -21.46 9.41
C ASN A 287 4.54 -20.56 10.47
N LEU A 288 3.43 -19.97 10.10
CA LEU A 288 2.55 -19.13 10.93
C LEU A 288 1.16 -19.72 11.08
N TYR A 289 0.83 -20.73 10.29
CA TYR A 289 -0.43 -21.46 10.37
C TYR A 289 -0.29 -22.57 11.41
N ILE A 290 -0.98 -22.44 12.53
CA ILE A 290 -0.98 -23.40 13.62
C ILE A 290 -2.44 -23.86 13.77
N ASN A 291 -2.83 -24.86 13.00
CA ASN A 291 -4.18 -25.43 13.05
C ASN A 291 -4.16 -26.95 12.80
N GLU A 292 -3.11 -27.62 13.29
CA GLU A 292 -3.12 -29.07 13.35
C GLU A 292 -3.65 -29.47 14.73
N THR A 293 -4.82 -30.10 14.76
CA THR A 293 -5.26 -30.89 15.91
C THR A 293 -4.17 -31.96 16.11
N ILE A 294 -3.44 -31.85 17.19
CA ILE A 294 -2.59 -32.96 17.67
C ILE A 294 -3.56 -34.02 18.17
N ASP A 295 -3.75 -35.10 17.41
CA ASP A 295 -4.43 -36.29 17.90
C ASP A 295 -3.54 -36.89 19.00
N ALA A 296 -3.93 -36.61 20.24
CA ALA A 296 -3.24 -37.12 21.42
C ALA A 296 -3.29 -38.69 21.57
N GLU A 297 -3.90 -39.36 20.60
CA GLU A 297 -3.99 -40.83 20.57
C GLU A 297 -2.77 -41.52 19.93
N GLU A 298 -1.86 -40.79 19.29
CA GLU A 298 -0.62 -41.39 18.71
C GLU A 298 0.58 -41.45 19.67
N GLU A 299 0.45 -41.00 20.90
CA GLU A 299 1.54 -41.08 21.93
C GLU A 299 1.36 -42.19 22.98
N MET A 300 0.59 -43.26 22.73
CA MET A 300 0.55 -44.42 23.61
C MET A 300 1.21 -45.66 23.00
#